data_2177044d0ba38752e1c93ec13a7a3f90
#
_entry.id   2177044d0ba38752e1c93ec13a7a3f90
#
_cell.length_a   1.000
_cell.length_b   1.000
_cell.length_c   1.000
_cell.angle_alpha   90.00
_cell.angle_beta   90.00
_cell.angle_gamma   90.00
#
_symmetry.space_group_name_H-M   'P 1'
#
loop_
_entity.id
_entity.type
_entity.pdbx_description
1 polymer ?
#
loop_
_entity_poly.entity_id
_entity_poly.type
_entity_poly.pdbx_seq_one_letter_code
_entity_poly.pdbx_strand_id
1 'polypeptide(L)'
;NKESDNAQFVEVKRVKQIGGMKTLNFTDEKDYIMRMIKEMVRVLFSLAFGKKYVSVELEKENKYEVSGKNLKDFLDMIDVGQINEAENILLDGIDYSNRDEVIAAALFYQHLSEKDSEFLESNNYTKEEVFSGFEQLLKQSGYADLLYLVKGHE
;
A
#
# COMPACT_ATOMS: atom_id res chain seq x y z
N ASN A 1 22.11 -9.26 -7.10
CA ASN A 1 21.85 -8.88 -6.87
C ASN A 1 21.55 -8.72 -7.25
N LYS A 2 21.52 -9.01 -7.15
CA LYS A 2 21.05 -8.73 -7.07
C LYS A 2 20.86 -8.77 -6.92
N GLU A 3 20.99 -9.28 -6.71
CA GLU A 3 20.65 -9.19 -6.20
C GLU A 3 20.41 -8.81 -5.72
N SER A 4 20.51 -9.13 -5.63
CA SER A 4 20.11 -8.63 -4.88
C SER A 4 19.69 -8.19 -4.88
N ASP A 5 19.53 -8.48 -4.51
CA ASP A 5 18.97 -8.09 -4.17
C ASP A 5 18.74 -8.08 -4.39
N ASN A 6 18.89 -8.36 -4.49
CA ASN A 6 18.50 -8.27 -4.36
C ASN A 6 18.57 -8.56 -4.10
N ALA A 7 18.82 -8.93 -3.97
CA ALA A 7 18.80 -9.12 -3.36
C ALA A 7 18.58 -9.33 -2.93
N GLN A 8 18.26 -9.59 -2.60
CA GLN A 8 17.87 -9.66 -1.99
C GLN A 8 17.41 -9.83 -2.26
N PHE A 9 17.38 -9.75 -2.55
CA PHE A 9 16.82 -9.79 -2.69
C PHE A 9 17.09 -10.41 -3.13
N VAL A 10 17.51 -10.59 -3.49
CA VAL A 10 17.58 -11.04 -3.60
C VAL A 10 17.91 -11.74 -3.40
N GLU A 11 18.05 -12.12 -2.97
CA GLU A 11 18.04 -12.78 -2.51
C GLU A 11 17.49 -13.27 -2.30
N VAL A 12 17.13 -13.18 -2.30
CA VAL A 12 16.41 -13.58 -2.16
C VAL A 12 16.21 -14.00 -3.05
N LYS A 13 16.28 -14.02 -3.62
CA LYS A 13 15.95 -14.45 -4.21
C LYS A 13 16.57 -15.22 -4.57
N ARG A 14 17.04 -15.80 -4.15
CA ARG A 14 17.41 -16.64 -4.17
C ARG A 14 17.30 -17.65 -3.91
N VAL A 15 16.93 -18.34 -3.75
CA VAL A 15 16.64 -19.20 -3.39
C VAL A 15 16.38 -20.13 -3.84
N LYS A 16 16.20 -20.64 -4.08
CA LYS A 16 15.74 -21.33 -4.23
C LYS A 16 15.94 -22.30 -4.49
N GLN A 17 16.53 -22.91 -4.71
CA GLN A 17 16.57 -23.74 -4.83
C GLN A 17 16.52 -24.74 -4.47
N ILE A 18 17.05 -25.03 -4.29
CA ILE A 18 16.70 -25.96 -3.59
C ILE A 18 15.33 -26.26 -3.53
N GLY A 19 14.88 -27.24 -3.90
CA GLY A 19 13.62 -27.68 -3.83
C GLY A 19 12.55 -26.65 -3.83
N GLY A 20 11.55 -26.75 -3.15
CA GLY A 20 10.40 -25.88 -3.26
C GLY A 20 10.51 -24.53 -2.65
N MET A 21 11.66 -24.18 -2.17
CA MET A 21 11.74 -22.94 -1.46
C MET A 21 11.55 -21.72 -2.29
N LYS A 22 11.87 -21.79 -3.53
CA LYS A 22 11.77 -20.62 -4.37
C LYS A 22 10.39 -20.16 -4.64
N THR A 23 9.47 -21.09 -4.73
CA THR A 23 8.11 -20.73 -5.04
C THR A 23 7.45 -20.00 -3.89
N LEU A 24 7.94 -20.21 -2.70
CA LEU A 24 7.37 -19.54 -1.55
C LEU A 24 7.64 -18.06 -1.56
N ASN A 25 8.72 -17.65 -2.15
CA ASN A 25 9.11 -16.26 -2.12
C ASN A 25 8.09 -15.34 -2.72
N PHE A 26 7.44 -15.79 -3.76
CA PHE A 26 6.48 -14.96 -4.44
C PHE A 26 5.28 -14.64 -3.53
N THR A 27 4.73 -15.66 -2.91
CA THR A 27 3.62 -15.47 -1.99
C THR A 27 4.06 -14.71 -0.76
N ASP A 28 5.24 -15.01 -0.26
CA ASP A 28 5.75 -14.34 0.92
C ASP A 28 5.93 -12.85 0.67
N GLU A 29 6.39 -12.49 -0.50
CA GLU A 29 6.60 -11.10 -0.82
C GLU A 29 5.28 -10.34 -0.84
N LYS A 30 4.27 -10.92 -1.43
CA LYS A 30 2.96 -10.32 -1.44
C LYS A 30 2.45 -10.10 -0.03
N ASP A 31 2.54 -11.14 0.79
CA ASP A 31 2.05 -11.06 2.16
C ASP A 31 2.84 -10.04 2.97
N TYR A 32 4.13 -9.97 2.72
CA TYR A 32 4.98 -9.03 3.44
C TYR A 32 4.55 -7.59 3.16
N ILE A 33 4.36 -7.26 1.89
CA ILE A 33 3.97 -5.90 1.52
C ILE A 33 2.61 -5.57 2.11
N MET A 34 1.67 -6.50 2.01
CA MET A 34 0.34 -6.26 2.54
C MET A 34 0.37 -6.02 4.04
N ARG A 35 1.12 -6.85 4.77
CA ARG A 35 1.18 -6.69 6.21
C ARG A 35 1.87 -5.40 6.60
N MET A 36 2.91 -5.04 5.87
CA MET A 36 3.64 -3.82 6.16
C MET A 36 2.76 -2.61 5.97
N ILE A 37 2.01 -2.58 4.87
CA ILE A 37 1.13 -1.45 4.61
C ILE A 37 0.02 -1.37 5.66
N LYS A 38 -0.56 -2.51 6.04
CA LYS A 38 -1.59 -2.51 7.06
C LYS A 38 -1.08 -2.00 8.39
N GLU A 39 0.13 -2.38 8.73
CA GLU A 39 0.71 -1.91 9.99
C GLU A 39 0.95 -0.42 9.96
N MET A 40 1.46 0.08 8.84
CA MET A 40 1.70 1.52 8.73
C MET A 40 0.41 2.32 8.72
N VAL A 41 -0.65 1.78 8.11
CA VAL A 41 -1.95 2.46 8.14
C VAL A 41 -2.45 2.56 9.58
N ARG A 42 -2.28 1.51 10.36
CA ARG A 42 -2.71 1.52 11.76
C ARG A 42 -1.97 2.61 12.54
N VAL A 43 -0.66 2.68 12.36
CA VAL A 43 0.13 3.68 13.08
C VAL A 43 -0.20 5.08 12.59
N LEU A 44 -0.36 5.22 11.28
CA LEU A 44 -0.72 6.51 10.70
C LEU A 44 -2.04 7.01 11.25
N PHE A 45 -3.03 6.13 11.35
CA PHE A 45 -4.32 6.49 11.90
C PHE A 45 -4.17 6.99 13.33
N SER A 46 -3.37 6.29 14.13
CA SER A 46 -3.15 6.70 15.51
C SER A 46 -2.48 8.05 15.60
N LEU A 47 -1.50 8.29 14.76
CA LEU A 47 -0.79 9.58 14.79
C LEU A 47 -1.68 10.71 14.32
N ALA A 48 -2.47 10.46 13.29
CA ALA A 48 -3.28 11.51 12.71
C ALA A 48 -4.44 11.90 13.63
N PHE A 49 -5.02 10.97 14.33
CA PHE A 49 -6.22 11.23 15.09
C PHE A 49 -6.07 11.05 16.59
N GLY A 50 -4.92 10.58 17.05
CA GLY A 50 -4.69 10.38 18.47
C GLY A 50 -5.58 9.32 19.07
N LYS A 51 -6.05 8.39 18.27
CA LYS A 51 -6.95 7.36 18.72
C LYS A 51 -6.39 5.99 18.41
N LYS A 52 -6.80 5.03 19.22
CA LYS A 52 -6.42 3.67 18.93
C LYS A 52 -7.15 3.20 17.68
N TYR A 53 -6.41 2.51 16.83
CA TYR A 53 -7.00 1.94 15.62
C TYR A 53 -8.01 0.85 16.02
N VAL A 54 -9.18 0.94 15.42
CA VAL A 54 -10.17 -0.11 15.60
C VAL A 54 -10.50 -0.56 14.20
N SER A 55 -11.49 -1.30 14.01
CA SER A 55 -11.88 -1.71 12.70
C SER A 55 -12.41 -0.49 11.95
N VAL A 56 -11.75 -0.10 10.89
CA VAL A 56 -12.11 1.14 10.21
C VAL A 56 -12.67 0.98 8.82
N GLU A 57 -12.47 -0.18 8.21
CA GLU A 57 -12.83 -0.32 6.80
C GLU A 57 -14.26 0.02 6.51
N LEU A 58 -15.17 -0.50 7.33
CA LEU A 58 -16.58 -0.34 7.07
C LEU A 58 -17.04 1.10 7.19
N GLU A 59 -16.47 1.82 8.13
CA GLU A 59 -16.90 3.19 8.34
C GLU A 59 -16.27 4.15 7.37
N LYS A 60 -15.02 3.89 7.01
CA LYS A 60 -14.26 4.87 6.24
C LYS A 60 -14.67 4.95 4.79
N GLU A 61 -15.18 3.86 4.26
CA GLU A 61 -15.53 3.84 2.84
C GLU A 61 -16.53 4.93 2.47
N ASN A 62 -17.45 5.22 3.38
CA ASN A 62 -18.48 6.21 3.11
C ASN A 62 -18.23 7.54 3.78
N LYS A 63 -17.19 7.61 4.61
CA LYS A 63 -16.96 8.78 5.43
C LYS A 63 -15.91 9.71 4.85
N TYR A 64 -14.92 9.15 4.21
CA TYR A 64 -13.81 9.93 3.73
C TYR A 64 -13.94 10.26 2.26
N GLU A 65 -13.57 11.49 1.93
CA GLU A 65 -13.49 11.93 0.55
C GLU A 65 -12.10 12.45 0.29
N VAL A 66 -11.66 12.28 -0.95
CA VAL A 66 -10.41 12.83 -1.39
C VAL A 66 -10.55 13.14 -2.87
N SER A 67 -10.03 14.27 -3.30
CA SER A 67 -10.09 14.67 -4.69
C SER A 67 -11.53 14.69 -5.23
N GLY A 68 -12.48 15.01 -4.35
CA GLY A 68 -13.87 15.16 -4.79
C GLY A 68 -14.66 13.88 -4.90
N LYS A 69 -14.10 12.74 -4.49
CA LYS A 69 -14.79 11.46 -4.56
C LYS A 69 -14.78 10.78 -3.20
N ASN A 70 -15.78 9.95 -2.95
CA ASN A 70 -15.77 9.11 -1.77
C ASN A 70 -14.73 8.02 -1.93
N LEU A 71 -14.14 7.63 -0.80
CA LEU A 71 -13.19 6.54 -0.81
C LEU A 71 -13.81 5.29 -1.44
N LYS A 72 -15.07 5.00 -1.12
CA LYS A 72 -15.71 3.82 -1.67
C LYS A 72 -15.67 3.80 -3.20
N ASP A 73 -15.85 4.96 -3.83
CA ASP A 73 -15.83 5.04 -5.28
C ASP A 73 -14.45 4.66 -5.82
N PHE A 74 -13.39 5.08 -5.15
CA PHE A 74 -12.04 4.69 -5.54
C PHE A 74 -11.83 3.19 -5.38
N LEU A 75 -12.32 2.63 -4.28
CA LEU A 75 -12.15 1.20 -4.06
C LEU A 75 -12.91 0.38 -5.10
N ASP A 76 -14.08 0.87 -5.49
CA ASP A 76 -14.84 0.20 -6.55
C ASP A 76 -14.10 0.25 -7.88
N MET A 77 -13.44 1.36 -8.17
CA MET A 77 -12.64 1.46 -9.39
C MET A 77 -11.51 0.44 -9.37
N ILE A 78 -10.85 0.28 -8.22
CA ILE A 78 -9.81 -0.73 -8.10
C ILE A 78 -10.39 -2.12 -8.40
N ASP A 79 -11.54 -2.41 -7.83
CA ASP A 79 -12.11 -3.75 -7.93
C ASP A 79 -12.46 -4.13 -9.37
N VAL A 80 -12.77 -3.14 -10.20
CA VAL A 80 -13.06 -3.42 -11.61
C VAL A 80 -11.85 -3.20 -12.50
N GLY A 81 -10.69 -2.98 -11.94
CA GLY A 81 -9.46 -2.94 -12.71
C GLY A 81 -9.04 -1.57 -13.20
N GLN A 82 -9.76 -0.52 -12.84
CA GLN A 82 -9.41 0.83 -13.26
C GLN A 82 -8.43 1.45 -12.28
N ILE A 83 -7.29 0.79 -12.11
CA ILE A 83 -6.35 1.14 -11.06
C ILE A 83 -5.59 2.42 -11.37
N ASN A 84 -4.98 2.48 -12.56
CA ASN A 84 -4.20 3.67 -12.89
C ASN A 84 -5.08 4.90 -12.98
N GLU A 85 -6.28 4.74 -13.48
CA GLU A 85 -7.20 5.85 -13.58
C GLU A 85 -7.59 6.34 -12.18
N ALA A 86 -7.88 5.41 -11.28
CA ALA A 86 -8.25 5.75 -9.91
C ALA A 86 -7.12 6.49 -9.22
N GLU A 87 -5.90 5.98 -9.37
CA GLU A 87 -4.76 6.60 -8.72
C GLU A 87 -4.51 8.01 -9.28
N ASN A 88 -4.65 8.17 -10.59
CA ASN A 88 -4.45 9.48 -11.17
C ASN A 88 -5.45 10.50 -10.63
N ILE A 89 -6.71 10.12 -10.51
CA ILE A 89 -7.71 11.01 -9.95
C ILE A 89 -7.40 11.33 -8.49
N LEU A 90 -7.04 10.31 -7.73
CA LEU A 90 -6.72 10.48 -6.33
C LEU A 90 -5.60 11.49 -6.14
N LEU A 91 -4.50 11.28 -6.86
CA LEU A 91 -3.31 12.08 -6.66
C LEU A 91 -3.43 13.48 -7.25
N ASP A 92 -4.33 13.65 -8.21
CA ASP A 92 -4.47 14.95 -8.87
C ASP A 92 -5.03 16.01 -7.92
N GLY A 93 -5.88 15.62 -6.99
CA GLY A 93 -6.52 16.61 -6.13
C GLY A 93 -6.28 16.45 -4.64
N ILE A 94 -5.44 15.52 -4.24
CA ILE A 94 -5.25 15.27 -2.82
C ILE A 94 -4.57 16.45 -2.12
N ASP A 95 -5.04 16.74 -0.92
CA ASP A 95 -4.42 17.74 -0.05
C ASP A 95 -3.62 16.99 1.01
N TYR A 96 -2.31 16.99 0.87
CA TYR A 96 -1.45 16.22 1.76
C TYR A 96 -1.41 16.77 3.19
N SER A 97 -1.93 17.96 3.41
CA SER A 97 -2.01 18.51 4.76
C SER A 97 -3.32 18.18 5.45
N ASN A 98 -4.26 17.59 4.75
CA ASN A 98 -5.55 17.21 5.31
C ASN A 98 -5.50 15.77 5.78
N ARG A 99 -5.66 15.58 7.10
CA ARG A 99 -5.52 14.24 7.67
C ARG A 99 -6.51 13.24 7.11
N ASP A 100 -7.74 13.68 6.90
CA ASP A 100 -8.75 12.76 6.38
C ASP A 100 -8.42 12.30 4.98
N GLU A 101 -7.90 13.21 4.15
CA GLU A 101 -7.54 12.84 2.79
C GLU A 101 -6.33 11.91 2.76
N VAL A 102 -5.37 12.15 3.64
CA VAL A 102 -4.21 11.27 3.72
C VAL A 102 -4.63 9.87 4.15
N ILE A 103 -5.52 9.78 5.12
CA ILE A 103 -6.01 8.47 5.56
C ILE A 103 -6.79 7.78 4.45
N ALA A 104 -7.61 8.52 3.72
CA ALA A 104 -8.34 7.94 2.59
C ALA A 104 -7.37 7.37 1.56
N ALA A 105 -6.32 8.13 1.24
CA ALA A 105 -5.32 7.65 0.29
C ALA A 105 -4.58 6.43 0.83
N ALA A 106 -4.29 6.42 2.13
CA ALA A 106 -3.62 5.27 2.72
C ALA A 106 -4.48 4.01 2.61
N LEU A 107 -5.78 4.17 2.84
CA LEU A 107 -6.70 3.04 2.71
C LEU A 107 -6.83 2.58 1.26
N PHE A 108 -6.72 3.52 0.33
CA PHE A 108 -6.69 3.19 -1.09
C PHE A 108 -5.53 2.23 -1.38
N TYR A 109 -4.33 2.57 -0.90
CA TYR A 109 -3.17 1.72 -1.14
C TYR A 109 -3.24 0.41 -0.36
N GLN A 110 -3.86 0.43 0.82
CA GLN A 110 -4.06 -0.82 1.55
C GLN A 110 -4.95 -1.76 0.75
N HIS A 111 -6.02 -1.23 0.17
CA HIS A 111 -6.92 -2.04 -0.63
C HIS A 111 -6.18 -2.62 -1.84
N LEU A 112 -5.35 -1.81 -2.49
CA LEU A 112 -4.53 -2.29 -3.59
C LEU A 112 -3.60 -3.41 -3.16
N SER A 113 -3.03 -3.29 -1.97
CA SER A 113 -2.06 -4.27 -1.50
C SER A 113 -2.69 -5.63 -1.27
N GLU A 114 -4.02 -5.67 -1.16
CA GLU A 114 -4.73 -6.93 -0.94
C GLU A 114 -5.02 -7.68 -2.23
N LYS A 115 -4.83 -7.02 -3.38
CA LYS A 115 -5.04 -7.69 -4.66
C LYS A 115 -3.83 -8.54 -5.00
N ASP A 116 -4.05 -9.66 -5.67
CA ASP A 116 -2.92 -10.50 -6.01
C ASP A 116 -2.18 -9.92 -7.23
N SER A 117 -0.98 -10.43 -7.45
CA SER A 117 -0.12 -9.90 -8.49
C SER A 117 -0.73 -10.06 -9.87
N GLU A 118 -1.41 -11.17 -10.07
CA GLU A 118 -2.01 -11.45 -11.37
C GLU A 118 -3.07 -10.41 -11.72
N PHE A 119 -3.91 -10.07 -10.75
CA PHE A 119 -4.92 -9.06 -10.96
C PHE A 119 -4.29 -7.71 -11.28
N LEU A 120 -3.29 -7.34 -10.49
CA LEU A 120 -2.62 -6.06 -10.69
C LEU A 120 -1.98 -6.00 -12.08
N GLU A 121 -1.23 -7.04 -12.43
CA GLU A 121 -0.51 -7.02 -13.70
C GLU A 121 -1.44 -7.02 -14.89
N SER A 122 -2.57 -7.68 -14.78
CA SER A 122 -3.53 -7.65 -15.88
C SER A 122 -4.16 -6.28 -16.06
N ASN A 123 -3.96 -5.40 -15.10
CA ASN A 123 -4.46 -4.03 -15.17
C ASN A 123 -3.33 -3.01 -15.18
N ASN A 124 -2.16 -3.45 -15.62
CA ASN A 124 -0.99 -2.59 -15.81
C ASN A 124 -0.50 -1.95 -14.53
N TYR A 125 -0.48 -2.73 -13.46
CA TYR A 125 -0.02 -2.26 -12.17
C TYR A 125 0.81 -3.37 -11.52
N THR A 126 1.66 -3.04 -10.53
CA THR A 126 2.50 -4.03 -9.87
C THR A 126 2.51 -3.83 -8.37
N LYS A 127 2.97 -4.87 -7.65
CA LYS A 127 3.14 -4.76 -6.20
C LYS A 127 4.12 -3.68 -5.83
N GLU A 128 5.18 -3.55 -6.62
CA GLU A 128 6.16 -2.51 -6.37
C GLU A 128 5.55 -1.13 -6.47
N GLU A 129 4.62 -0.96 -7.41
CA GLU A 129 3.96 0.32 -7.55
C GLU A 129 3.03 0.60 -6.38
N VAL A 130 2.41 -0.43 -5.81
CA VAL A 130 1.60 -0.24 -4.62
C VAL A 130 2.45 0.34 -3.49
N PHE A 131 3.58 -0.30 -3.23
CA PHE A 131 4.43 0.15 -2.15
C PHE A 131 5.02 1.53 -2.45
N SER A 132 5.46 1.73 -3.67
CA SER A 132 6.05 2.99 -4.07
C SER A 132 5.05 4.15 -3.91
N GLY A 133 3.81 3.92 -4.30
CA GLY A 133 2.78 4.94 -4.15
C GLY A 133 2.50 5.25 -2.69
N PHE A 134 2.42 4.21 -1.87
CA PHE A 134 2.21 4.40 -0.45
C PHE A 134 3.38 5.15 0.19
N GLU A 135 4.58 4.79 -0.21
CA GLU A 135 5.77 5.46 0.29
C GLU A 135 5.76 6.95 -0.04
N GLN A 136 5.41 7.28 -1.27
CA GLN A 136 5.32 8.67 -1.67
C GLN A 136 4.25 9.41 -0.88
N LEU A 137 3.14 8.76 -0.62
CA LEU A 137 2.08 9.36 0.18
C LEU A 137 2.61 9.75 1.55
N LEU A 138 3.35 8.86 2.20
CA LEU A 138 3.90 9.14 3.51
C LEU A 138 4.89 10.30 3.46
N LYS A 139 5.73 10.30 2.44
CA LYS A 139 6.73 11.37 2.32
C LYS A 139 6.09 12.72 2.08
N GLN A 140 5.10 12.76 1.20
CA GLN A 140 4.45 14.02 0.86
C GLN A 140 3.62 14.56 2.02
N SER A 141 3.11 13.69 2.86
CA SER A 141 2.23 14.13 3.95
C SER A 141 2.97 14.36 5.27
N GLY A 142 4.30 14.17 5.27
CA GLY A 142 5.07 14.42 6.47
C GLY A 142 5.19 13.25 7.42
N TYR A 143 4.84 12.07 6.98
CA TYR A 143 4.90 10.88 7.82
C TYR A 143 5.99 9.91 7.38
N ALA A 144 7.03 10.44 6.76
CA ALA A 144 8.11 9.56 6.26
C ALA A 144 8.75 8.72 7.36
N ASP A 145 8.71 9.21 8.60
CA ASP A 145 9.31 8.48 9.72
C ASP A 145 8.66 7.13 9.95
N LEU A 146 7.42 6.94 9.50
CA LEU A 146 6.78 5.65 9.64
C LEU A 146 7.53 4.55 8.91
N LEU A 147 8.20 4.92 7.83
CA LEU A 147 8.97 3.94 7.08
C LEU A 147 10.09 3.34 7.93
N TYR A 148 10.64 4.14 8.82
CA TYR A 148 11.68 3.64 9.70
C TYR A 148 11.14 2.73 10.78
N LEU A 149 9.93 2.97 11.24
CA LEU A 149 9.36 2.14 12.28
C LEU A 149 9.15 0.71 11.81
N VAL A 150 8.84 0.56 10.53
CA VAL A 150 8.55 -0.76 9.99
C VAL A 150 9.76 -1.36 9.28
N LYS A 151 10.47 -0.56 8.51
CA LYS A 151 11.60 -1.03 7.74
C LYS A 151 12.93 -0.92 8.47
N GLY A 152 12.99 -0.07 9.44
CA GLY A 152 14.25 0.27 10.07
C GLY A 152 14.91 -0.83 10.86
N HIS A 153 14.21 -1.91 11.10
CA HIS A 153 14.77 -3.01 11.87
C HIS A 153 15.51 -3.99 11.00
N GLU A 154 15.54 -3.73 9.74
CA GLU A 154 16.29 -4.59 8.83
C GLU A 154 17.77 -4.21 8.78
#